data_aebff3747eaf193382e1b4d606fdabb6
#
_entry.id   aebff3747eaf193382e1b4d606fdabb6
#
_cell.length_a   1.000
_cell.length_b   1.000
_cell.length_c   1.000
_cell.angle_alpha   90.00
_cell.angle_beta   90.00
_cell.angle_gamma   90.00
#
_symmetry.space_group_name_H-M   'P 1'
#
loop_
_entity.id
_entity.type
_entity.pdbx_description
1 polymer ?
#
loop_
_entity_poly.entity_id
_entity_poly.type
_entity_poly.pdbx_seq_one_letter_code
_entity_poly.pdbx_strand_id
1 'polypeptide(L)'
;MTIRDAREADLPAIVAIYNSIIPGRMVTADLEPVTVASRVPWLQAHDPARRPVWVVEENGAVCAWLSFDTFYPRSAYDGTAMIALYVEEKSRRTGLGRLLLTRAIAHAPKLGVHTLLGYIFAHNEPSLRLFTAFGFERWAHLPRVARLDTAERDLVILGKRVG
;
A
#
# COMPACT_ATOMS: atom_id res chain seq x y z
N MET A 1 1.36 20.72 1.75
CA MET A 1 1.26 19.25 1.54
C MET A 1 2.07 18.84 0.33
N THR A 2 2.99 17.88 0.49
CA THR A 2 3.91 17.43 -0.56
C THR A 2 3.94 15.91 -0.62
N ILE A 3 3.94 15.34 -1.82
CA ILE A 3 4.21 13.91 -2.05
C ILE A 3 5.62 13.80 -2.62
N ARG A 4 6.45 13.01 -1.97
CA ARG A 4 7.85 12.79 -2.36
C ARG A 4 8.29 11.38 -2.09
N ASP A 5 9.44 10.99 -2.65
CA ASP A 5 10.06 9.72 -2.33
C ASP A 5 10.44 9.66 -0.85
N ALA A 6 10.25 8.49 -0.27
CA ALA A 6 10.63 8.22 1.11
C ALA A 6 12.15 8.17 1.27
N ARG A 7 12.62 8.60 2.43
CA ARG A 7 14.02 8.55 2.84
C ARG A 7 14.13 7.70 4.11
N GLU A 8 15.32 7.26 4.43
CA GLU A 8 15.54 6.47 5.66
C GLU A 8 15.07 7.23 6.91
N ALA A 9 15.23 8.56 6.94
CA ALA A 9 14.75 9.41 8.02
C ALA A 9 13.21 9.39 8.20
N ASP A 10 12.45 8.94 7.21
CA ASP A 10 10.99 8.83 7.28
C ASP A 10 10.54 7.50 7.92
N LEU A 11 11.44 6.52 8.05
CA LEU A 11 11.09 5.18 8.55
C LEU A 11 10.41 5.19 9.92
N PRO A 12 10.81 6.01 10.90
CA PRO A 12 10.07 6.08 12.17
C PRO A 12 8.60 6.41 11.99
N ALA A 13 8.26 7.38 11.12
CA ALA A 13 6.88 7.75 10.84
C ALA A 13 6.15 6.67 10.02
N ILE A 14 6.79 6.12 9.00
CA ILE A 14 6.25 5.01 8.18
C ILE A 14 5.89 3.82 9.07
N VAL A 15 6.80 3.42 9.95
CA VAL A 15 6.61 2.30 10.87
C VAL A 15 5.51 2.61 11.90
N ALA A 16 5.49 3.83 12.45
CA ALA A 16 4.45 4.23 13.40
C ALA A 16 3.05 4.15 12.78
N ILE A 17 2.88 4.65 11.56
CA ILE A 17 1.61 4.58 10.83
C ILE A 17 1.22 3.12 10.58
N TYR A 18 2.15 2.31 10.10
CA TYR A 18 1.91 0.90 9.83
C TYR A 18 1.55 0.12 11.10
N ASN A 19 2.30 0.27 12.17
CA ASN A 19 2.04 -0.43 13.43
C ASN A 19 0.70 -0.03 14.05
N SER A 20 0.23 1.20 13.83
CA SER A 20 -1.04 1.68 14.35
C SER A 20 -2.25 0.92 13.81
N ILE A 21 -2.14 0.33 12.61
CA ILE A 21 -3.26 -0.38 11.98
C ILE A 21 -3.25 -1.90 12.23
N ILE A 22 -2.18 -2.44 12.80
CA ILE A 22 -2.05 -3.87 13.07
C ILE A 22 -3.10 -4.38 14.06
N PRO A 23 -3.35 -3.72 15.22
CA PRO A 23 -4.33 -4.20 16.19
C PRO A 23 -5.76 -4.34 15.66
N GLY A 24 -6.13 -3.54 14.67
CA GLY A 24 -7.47 -3.56 14.08
C GLY A 24 -7.78 -4.81 13.25
N ARG A 25 -6.78 -5.59 12.86
CA ARG A 25 -6.93 -6.82 12.05
C ARG A 25 -7.70 -6.62 10.75
N MET A 26 -7.65 -5.41 10.19
CA MET A 26 -8.41 -5.01 9.00
C MET A 26 -7.54 -4.87 7.75
N VAL A 27 -6.28 -4.46 7.90
CA VAL A 27 -5.50 -3.89 6.80
C VAL A 27 -4.30 -4.75 6.43
N THR A 28 -3.63 -5.37 7.39
CA THR A 28 -2.42 -6.16 7.16
C THR A 28 -2.50 -7.56 7.75
N ALA A 29 -1.76 -8.48 7.15
CA ALA A 29 -1.58 -9.83 7.68
C ALA A 29 -0.55 -9.92 8.81
N ASP A 30 0.21 -8.85 9.08
CA ASP A 30 1.09 -8.80 10.24
C ASP A 30 0.28 -8.78 11.53
N LEU A 31 0.65 -9.62 12.47
CA LEU A 31 0.00 -9.74 13.78
C LEU A 31 0.74 -8.98 14.87
N GLU A 32 2.05 -8.78 14.68
CA GLU A 32 2.94 -8.13 15.62
C GLU A 32 3.56 -6.85 15.01
N PRO A 33 3.85 -5.83 15.83
CA PRO A 33 4.52 -4.64 15.36
C PRO A 33 5.87 -4.93 14.70
N VAL A 34 6.19 -4.17 13.66
CA VAL A 34 7.51 -4.20 13.02
C VAL A 34 8.41 -3.14 13.63
N THR A 35 9.73 -3.31 13.50
CA THR A 35 10.72 -2.34 13.99
C THR A 35 11.23 -1.44 12.85
N VAL A 36 11.71 -0.26 13.19
CA VAL A 36 12.38 0.62 12.23
C VAL A 36 13.58 -0.10 11.61
N ALA A 37 14.40 -0.77 12.41
CA ALA A 37 15.56 -1.51 11.93
C ALA A 37 15.20 -2.59 10.90
N SER A 38 14.08 -3.30 11.08
CA SER A 38 13.62 -4.32 10.13
C SER A 38 13.18 -3.75 8.80
N ARG A 39 12.83 -2.47 8.75
CA ARG A 39 12.35 -1.78 7.54
C ARG A 39 13.44 -1.07 6.75
N VAL A 40 14.65 -0.95 7.28
CA VAL A 40 15.78 -0.39 6.53
C VAL A 40 16.07 -1.22 5.27
N PRO A 41 16.24 -2.56 5.33
CA PRO A 41 16.43 -3.37 4.12
C PRO A 41 15.22 -3.31 3.17
N TRP A 42 14.02 -3.25 3.70
CA TRP A 42 12.80 -3.12 2.90
C TRP A 42 12.81 -1.82 2.07
N LEU A 43 13.15 -0.68 2.68
CA LEU A 43 13.24 0.59 1.96
C LEU A 43 14.38 0.58 0.95
N GLN A 44 15.53 0.03 1.31
CA GLN A 44 16.70 -0.07 0.41
C GLN A 44 16.45 -0.95 -0.81
N ALA A 45 15.55 -1.94 -0.69
CA ALA A 45 15.15 -2.80 -1.80
C ALA A 45 14.20 -2.11 -2.80
N HIS A 46 13.66 -0.94 -2.44
CA HIS A 46 12.80 -0.14 -3.31
C HIS A 46 13.65 0.81 -4.17
N ASP A 47 13.46 0.74 -5.47
CA ASP A 47 14.08 1.65 -6.44
C ASP A 47 13.05 2.74 -6.81
N PRO A 48 13.31 4.02 -6.51
CA PRO A 48 12.40 5.12 -6.85
C PRO A 48 12.04 5.21 -8.34
N ALA A 49 12.91 4.74 -9.22
CA ALA A 49 12.66 4.74 -10.66
C ALA A 49 11.71 3.62 -11.12
N ARG A 50 11.51 2.58 -10.32
CA ARG A 50 10.72 1.40 -10.71
C ARG A 50 9.66 1.00 -9.69
N ARG A 51 10.00 1.04 -8.42
CA ARG A 51 9.15 0.62 -7.30
C ARG A 51 9.32 1.59 -6.15
N PRO A 52 8.79 2.82 -6.28
CA PRO A 52 8.97 3.84 -5.25
C PRO A 52 8.19 3.55 -3.97
N VAL A 53 8.66 4.14 -2.89
CA VAL A 53 7.86 4.38 -1.70
C VAL A 53 7.67 5.89 -1.60
N TRP A 54 6.43 6.34 -1.53
CA TRP A 54 6.09 7.74 -1.40
C TRP A 54 5.55 8.05 -0.01
N VAL A 55 5.91 9.21 0.50
CA VAL A 55 5.32 9.78 1.71
C VAL A 55 4.54 11.05 1.38
N VAL A 56 3.47 11.27 2.12
CA VAL A 56 2.79 12.57 2.15
C VAL A 56 3.26 13.32 3.38
N GLU A 57 3.85 14.47 3.15
CA GLU A 57 4.33 15.37 4.20
C GLU A 57 3.42 16.59 4.29
N GLU A 58 2.95 16.89 5.48
CA GLU A 58 2.16 18.08 5.79
C GLU A 58 2.69 18.72 7.07
N ASN A 59 3.00 20.02 7.01
CA ASN A 59 3.56 20.78 8.14
C ASN A 59 4.82 20.13 8.74
N GLY A 60 5.69 19.56 7.88
CA GLY A 60 6.94 18.91 8.31
C GLY A 60 6.78 17.52 8.90
N ALA A 61 5.59 16.93 8.87
CA ALA A 61 5.32 15.59 9.40
C ALA A 61 4.76 14.66 8.30
N VAL A 62 5.21 13.40 8.30
CA VAL A 62 4.65 12.37 7.42
C VAL A 62 3.30 11.91 7.98
N CYS A 63 2.25 12.00 7.18
CA CYS A 63 0.88 11.64 7.57
C CYS A 63 0.28 10.48 6.77
N ALA A 64 0.92 10.07 5.68
CA ALA A 64 0.51 8.93 4.88
C ALA A 64 1.68 8.42 4.04
N TRP A 65 1.59 7.19 3.57
CA TRP A 65 2.56 6.64 2.63
C TRP A 65 1.94 5.58 1.72
N LEU A 66 2.58 5.37 0.58
CA LEU A 66 2.22 4.35 -0.41
C LEU A 66 3.49 3.68 -0.91
N SER A 67 3.47 2.36 -1.05
CA SER A 67 4.54 1.60 -1.70
C SER A 67 4.05 0.96 -3.00
N PHE A 68 4.98 0.89 -3.97
CA PHE A 68 4.89 0.00 -5.12
C PHE A 68 5.75 -1.21 -4.82
N ASP A 69 5.16 -2.38 -4.80
CA ASP A 69 5.86 -3.62 -4.47
C ASP A 69 5.88 -4.56 -5.66
N THR A 70 6.92 -5.38 -5.75
CA THR A 70 7.03 -6.41 -6.79
C THR A 70 5.93 -7.45 -6.59
N PHE A 71 5.17 -7.73 -7.65
CA PHE A 71 4.12 -8.74 -7.61
C PHE A 71 4.72 -10.15 -7.50
N TYR A 72 5.56 -10.51 -8.47
CA TYR A 72 6.22 -11.80 -8.49
C TYR A 72 7.60 -11.64 -9.13
N PRO A 73 8.68 -12.20 -8.55
CA PRO A 73 10.05 -11.91 -8.97
C PRO A 73 10.45 -12.69 -10.24
N ARG A 74 9.74 -12.46 -11.32
CA ARG A 74 10.01 -13.00 -12.66
C ARG A 74 9.83 -11.87 -13.66
N SER A 75 10.73 -11.79 -14.65
CA SER A 75 10.75 -10.68 -15.63
C SER A 75 9.45 -10.51 -16.41
N ALA A 76 8.73 -11.60 -16.68
CA ALA A 76 7.41 -11.53 -17.33
C ALA A 76 6.37 -10.72 -16.53
N TYR A 77 6.57 -10.53 -15.24
CA TYR A 77 5.67 -9.77 -14.35
C TYR A 77 6.19 -8.37 -14.00
N ASP A 78 7.28 -7.91 -14.62
CA ASP A 78 7.88 -6.60 -14.32
C ASP A 78 6.92 -5.43 -14.56
N GLY A 79 5.96 -5.58 -15.46
CA GLY A 79 4.92 -4.59 -15.71
C GLY A 79 3.76 -4.58 -14.71
N THR A 80 3.76 -5.47 -13.72
CA THR A 80 2.74 -5.59 -12.69
C THR A 80 3.31 -5.22 -11.33
N ALA A 81 2.67 -4.30 -10.62
CA ALA A 81 3.05 -3.92 -9.26
C ALA A 81 1.86 -4.03 -8.32
N MET A 82 2.14 -4.45 -7.08
CA MET A 82 1.19 -4.28 -5.99
C MET A 82 1.35 -2.88 -5.42
N ILE A 83 0.27 -2.28 -4.99
CA ILE A 83 0.30 -1.03 -4.22
C ILE A 83 -0.35 -1.24 -2.86
N ALA A 84 0.30 -0.67 -1.84
CA ALA A 84 -0.22 -0.60 -0.48
C ALA A 84 -0.17 0.84 -0.01
N LEU A 85 -1.23 1.31 0.63
CA LEU A 85 -1.29 2.67 1.14
C LEU A 85 -1.84 2.69 2.58
N TYR A 86 -1.28 3.59 3.36
CA TYR A 86 -1.61 3.72 4.78
C TYR A 86 -1.68 5.19 5.14
N VAL A 87 -2.72 5.56 5.89
CA VAL A 87 -2.97 6.93 6.32
C VAL A 87 -3.02 6.96 7.85
N GLU A 88 -2.29 7.91 8.43
CA GLU A 88 -2.33 8.16 9.88
C GLU A 88 -3.76 8.39 10.35
N GLU A 89 -4.12 7.86 11.52
CA GLU A 89 -5.51 7.85 11.99
C GLU A 89 -6.15 9.25 12.03
N LYS A 90 -5.43 10.23 12.60
CA LYS A 90 -5.93 11.61 12.69
C LYS A 90 -6.07 12.30 11.33
N SER A 91 -5.42 11.78 10.29
CA SER A 91 -5.45 12.32 8.92
C SER A 91 -6.40 11.55 8.00
N ARG A 92 -7.14 10.58 8.52
CA ARG A 92 -8.14 9.84 7.76
C ARG A 92 -9.32 10.74 7.38
N ARG A 93 -10.01 10.37 6.30
CA ARG A 93 -11.16 11.11 5.73
C ARG A 93 -10.82 12.52 5.24
N THR A 94 -9.55 12.83 5.06
CA THR A 94 -9.08 14.10 4.49
C THR A 94 -8.79 14.02 2.98
N GLY A 95 -9.01 12.85 2.36
CA GLY A 95 -8.77 12.64 0.95
C GLY A 95 -7.36 12.14 0.59
N LEU A 96 -6.50 11.85 1.56
CA LEU A 96 -5.12 11.41 1.30
C LEU A 96 -5.04 10.10 0.54
N GLY A 97 -5.91 9.13 0.84
CA GLY A 97 -5.97 7.88 0.09
C GLY A 97 -6.32 8.10 -1.38
N ARG A 98 -7.28 8.98 -1.65
CA ARG A 98 -7.66 9.37 -3.02
C ARG A 98 -6.51 10.07 -3.74
N LEU A 99 -5.84 10.97 -3.06
CA LEU A 99 -4.69 11.70 -3.59
C LEU A 99 -3.56 10.73 -4.00
N LEU A 100 -3.20 9.81 -3.11
CA LEU A 100 -2.16 8.82 -3.36
C LEU A 100 -2.54 7.88 -4.51
N LEU A 101 -3.77 7.37 -4.57
CA LEU A 101 -4.23 6.52 -5.67
C LEU A 101 -4.25 7.27 -7.01
N THR A 102 -4.73 8.50 -7.02
CA THR A 102 -4.71 9.34 -8.22
C THR A 102 -3.29 9.46 -8.77
N ARG A 103 -2.33 9.77 -7.90
CA ARG A 103 -0.93 9.90 -8.29
C ARG A 103 -0.34 8.56 -8.74
N ALA A 104 -0.62 7.47 -8.02
CA ALA A 104 -0.11 6.15 -8.35
C ALA A 104 -0.56 5.69 -9.74
N ILE A 105 -1.84 5.83 -10.04
CA ILE A 105 -2.41 5.48 -11.34
C ILE A 105 -1.79 6.29 -12.47
N ALA A 106 -1.67 7.60 -12.27
CA ALA A 106 -1.12 8.51 -13.29
C ALA A 106 0.38 8.30 -13.51
N HIS A 107 1.11 7.89 -12.47
CA HIS A 107 2.57 7.76 -12.54
C HIS A 107 3.03 6.34 -12.93
N ALA A 108 2.21 5.33 -12.73
CA ALA A 108 2.56 3.93 -12.98
C ALA A 108 3.16 3.67 -14.38
N PRO A 109 2.64 4.23 -15.48
CA PRO A 109 3.25 4.03 -16.79
C PRO A 109 4.69 4.52 -16.88
N LYS A 110 5.05 5.59 -16.17
CA LYS A 110 6.43 6.11 -16.13
C LYS A 110 7.39 5.18 -15.39
N LEU A 111 6.86 4.31 -14.53
CA LEU A 111 7.62 3.27 -13.82
C LEU A 111 7.74 1.96 -14.62
N GLY A 112 7.20 1.93 -15.86
CA GLY A 112 7.10 0.71 -16.64
C GLY A 112 6.00 -0.24 -16.15
N VAL A 113 5.04 0.28 -15.37
CA VAL A 113 3.93 -0.51 -14.81
C VAL A 113 2.68 -0.28 -15.64
N HIS A 114 2.09 -1.36 -16.15
CA HIS A 114 0.83 -1.34 -16.89
C HIS A 114 -0.34 -1.97 -16.12
N THR A 115 -0.06 -2.60 -14.98
CA THR A 115 -1.07 -3.28 -14.16
C THR A 115 -0.78 -3.03 -12.68
N LEU A 116 -1.80 -2.51 -11.98
CA LEU A 116 -1.75 -2.32 -10.52
C LEU A 116 -2.65 -3.33 -9.84
N LEU A 117 -2.15 -3.91 -8.74
CA LEU A 117 -2.89 -4.82 -7.88
C LEU A 117 -3.00 -4.24 -6.47
N GLY A 118 -4.15 -4.44 -5.85
CA GLY A 118 -4.37 -4.18 -4.43
C GLY A 118 -4.78 -5.47 -3.73
N TYR A 119 -4.06 -5.86 -2.68
CA TYR A 119 -4.37 -7.01 -1.83
C TYR A 119 -5.15 -6.50 -0.62
N ILE A 120 -6.44 -6.82 -0.54
CA ILE A 120 -7.36 -6.25 0.45
C ILE A 120 -8.16 -7.39 1.07
N PHE A 121 -8.22 -7.44 2.41
CA PHE A 121 -9.11 -8.37 3.07
C PHE A 121 -10.57 -8.12 2.71
N ALA A 122 -11.33 -9.18 2.50
CA ALA A 122 -12.73 -9.09 2.09
C ALA A 122 -13.61 -8.32 3.10
N HIS A 123 -13.23 -8.27 4.36
CA HIS A 123 -13.93 -7.52 5.41
C HIS A 123 -13.47 -6.06 5.54
N ASN A 124 -12.48 -5.63 4.77
CA ASN A 124 -12.02 -4.24 4.76
C ASN A 124 -12.82 -3.40 3.76
N GLU A 125 -14.06 -3.12 4.11
CA GLU A 125 -15.01 -2.36 3.28
C GLU A 125 -14.50 -0.96 2.86
N PRO A 126 -13.90 -0.16 3.75
CA PRO A 126 -13.40 1.16 3.34
C PRO A 126 -12.37 1.11 2.21
N SER A 127 -11.42 0.19 2.28
CA SER A 127 -10.39 0.02 1.25
C SER A 127 -10.98 -0.53 -0.06
N LEU A 128 -11.89 -1.49 0.02
CA LEU A 128 -12.57 -2.03 -1.16
C LEU A 128 -13.34 -0.92 -1.89
N ARG A 129 -14.07 -0.09 -1.17
CA ARG A 129 -14.80 1.05 -1.76
C ARG A 129 -13.86 2.08 -2.39
N LEU A 130 -12.75 2.39 -1.72
CA LEU A 130 -11.77 3.34 -2.24
C LEU A 130 -11.20 2.85 -3.57
N PHE A 131 -10.69 1.64 -3.62
CA PHE A 131 -10.09 1.07 -4.84
C PHE A 131 -11.12 0.92 -5.96
N THR A 132 -12.32 0.44 -5.66
CA THR A 132 -13.41 0.30 -6.65
C THR A 132 -13.80 1.67 -7.24
N ALA A 133 -13.83 2.73 -6.43
CA ALA A 133 -14.10 4.08 -6.91
C ALA A 133 -13.07 4.59 -7.92
N PHE A 134 -11.85 4.03 -7.93
CA PHE A 134 -10.79 4.33 -8.89
C PHE A 134 -10.74 3.35 -10.08
N GLY A 135 -11.76 2.52 -10.25
CA GLY A 135 -11.88 1.61 -11.38
C GLY A 135 -11.12 0.29 -11.19
N PHE A 136 -10.67 -0.03 -9.99
CA PHE A 136 -10.17 -1.37 -9.71
C PHE A 136 -11.31 -2.37 -9.69
N GLU A 137 -11.08 -3.55 -10.24
CA GLU A 137 -12.05 -4.64 -10.33
C GLU A 137 -11.56 -5.85 -9.53
N ARG A 138 -12.48 -6.65 -9.05
CA ARG A 138 -12.14 -7.90 -8.38
C ARG A 138 -11.62 -8.91 -9.40
N TRP A 139 -10.34 -9.28 -9.30
CA TRP A 139 -9.73 -10.28 -10.16
C TRP A 139 -9.51 -11.62 -9.49
N ALA A 140 -9.42 -11.66 -8.18
CA ALA A 140 -9.34 -12.91 -7.44
C ALA A 140 -9.99 -12.80 -6.06
N HIS A 141 -10.47 -13.94 -5.58
CA HIS A 141 -10.98 -14.13 -4.23
C HIS A 141 -10.37 -15.40 -3.67
N LEU A 142 -9.60 -15.28 -2.61
CA LEU A 142 -8.94 -16.39 -1.94
C LEU A 142 -9.63 -16.64 -0.60
N PRO A 143 -10.43 -17.72 -0.48
CA PRO A 143 -11.20 -17.96 0.74
C PRO A 143 -10.29 -18.45 1.86
N ARG A 144 -10.44 -17.85 3.03
CA ARG A 144 -9.85 -18.28 4.32
C ARG A 144 -8.33 -18.49 4.28
N VAL A 145 -7.61 -17.69 3.48
CA VAL A 145 -6.16 -17.82 3.34
C VAL A 145 -5.36 -17.14 4.46
N ALA A 146 -5.99 -16.25 5.21
CA ALA A 146 -5.35 -15.55 6.32
C ALA A 146 -6.01 -15.94 7.64
N ARG A 147 -5.19 -16.19 8.66
CA ARG A 147 -5.67 -16.42 10.02
C ARG A 147 -5.22 -15.24 10.89
N LEU A 148 -6.19 -14.43 11.28
CA LEU A 148 -5.98 -13.28 12.15
C LEU A 148 -6.48 -13.65 13.55
N ASP A 149 -5.54 -13.99 14.45
CA ASP A 149 -5.82 -14.57 15.77
C ASP A 149 -6.59 -15.91 15.63
N THR A 150 -7.86 -15.95 15.97
CA THR A 150 -8.71 -17.14 15.85
C THR A 150 -9.65 -17.12 14.63
N ALA A 151 -9.71 -16.01 13.91
CA ALA A 151 -10.59 -15.85 12.76
C ALA A 151 -9.85 -16.08 11.43
N GLU A 152 -10.42 -16.92 10.57
CA GLU A 152 -9.99 -17.04 9.20
C GLU A 152 -10.63 -15.95 8.35
N ARG A 153 -9.84 -15.36 7.45
CA ARG A 153 -10.27 -14.24 6.60
C ARG A 153 -9.95 -14.49 5.14
N ASP A 154 -10.84 -14.00 4.30
CA ASP A 154 -10.67 -14.05 2.85
C ASP A 154 -9.81 -12.87 2.38
N LEU A 155 -8.99 -13.12 1.36
CA LEU A 155 -8.24 -12.10 0.67
C LEU A 155 -8.86 -11.85 -0.72
N VAL A 156 -9.03 -10.58 -1.06
CA VAL A 156 -9.46 -10.16 -2.39
C VAL A 156 -8.27 -9.50 -3.08
N ILE A 157 -8.06 -9.83 -4.35
CA ILE A 157 -7.11 -9.13 -5.20
C ILE A 157 -7.90 -8.27 -6.17
N LEU A 158 -7.77 -6.96 -6.04
CA LEU A 158 -8.31 -5.99 -6.99
C LEU A 158 -7.23 -5.61 -7.99
N GLY A 159 -7.61 -5.47 -9.24
CA GLY A 159 -6.69 -5.13 -10.31
C GLY A 159 -7.20 -4.01 -11.19
N LYS A 160 -6.25 -3.28 -11.79
CA LYS A 160 -6.53 -2.22 -12.76
C LYS A 160 -5.43 -2.14 -13.81
N ARG A 161 -5.84 -2.10 -15.06
CA ARG A 161 -4.94 -1.75 -16.18
C ARG A 161 -4.71 -0.26 -16.20
N VAL A 162 -3.46 0.16 -16.34
CA VAL A 162 -3.04 1.57 -16.37
C VAL A 162 -2.09 1.80 -17.56
N GLY A 163 -2.31 2.83 -18.30
CA GLY A 163 -1.50 3.17 -19.47
C GLY A 163 -1.99 2.53 -20.76
#